data_cb9da968a2ff948c4d690f0e49edfdcb
#
_entry.id   cb9da968a2ff948c4d690f0e49edfdcb
#
_cell.length_a   1.000
_cell.length_b   1.000
_cell.length_c   1.000
_cell.angle_alpha   90.00
_cell.angle_beta   90.00
_cell.angle_gamma   90.00
#
_symmetry.space_group_name_H-M   'P 1'
#
loop_
_entity.id
_entity.type
_entity.pdbx_description
1 polymer ?
#
loop_
_entity_poly.entity_id
_entity_poly.type
_entity_poly.pdbx_seq_one_letter_code
_entity_poly.pdbx_strand_id
1 'polypeptide(L)'
;DAKLRIQTRAELIRLHRNLGVTTIYVTHDQVEAMTLGERLMVMNAGRVEQFGTPQEVYSRPASLFVAGFMGSPPMNLLRHAPGLPGGRVLGIRPEHLCLAPSGWAVRIATIELLGAEQLVHARLQDESLVLRLSADQPAPEMGALCHVEAAPQHVHWFDANTGLRIDA
;
A
#
# COMPACT_ATOMS: atom_id res chain seq x y z
N ASP A 1 -1.98 -24.12 3.63
CA ASP A 1 -1.25 -24.02 4.90
C ASP A 1 -0.17 -22.94 4.77
N ALA A 2 -0.23 -21.90 5.62
CA ALA A 2 0.65 -20.73 5.58
C ALA A 2 2.14 -21.15 5.76
N LYS A 3 2.42 -22.15 6.61
CA LYS A 3 3.76 -22.65 6.84
C LYS A 3 4.35 -23.29 5.57
N LEU A 4 3.55 -24.05 4.84
CA LEU A 4 3.96 -24.65 3.58
C LEU A 4 4.30 -23.59 2.52
N ARG A 5 3.51 -22.54 2.40
CA ARG A 5 3.78 -21.42 1.49
C ARG A 5 5.10 -20.72 1.78
N ILE A 6 5.42 -20.49 3.08
CA ILE A 6 6.71 -19.90 3.49
C ILE A 6 7.87 -20.82 3.11
N GLN A 7 7.75 -22.12 3.39
CA GLN A 7 8.79 -23.10 3.05
C GLN A 7 9.00 -23.20 1.54
N THR A 8 7.93 -23.29 0.75
CA THR A 8 7.99 -23.36 -0.71
C THR A 8 8.68 -22.14 -1.30
N ARG A 9 8.38 -20.93 -0.83
CA ARG A 9 9.05 -19.71 -1.28
C ARG A 9 10.57 -19.76 -0.98
N ALA A 10 10.95 -20.15 0.21
CA ALA A 10 12.37 -20.27 0.57
C ALA A 10 13.11 -21.29 -0.32
N GLU A 11 12.48 -22.43 -0.62
CA GLU A 11 13.03 -23.42 -1.53
C GLU A 11 13.17 -22.89 -2.97
N LEU A 12 12.17 -22.18 -3.48
CA LEU A 12 12.21 -21.58 -4.82
C LEU A 12 13.34 -20.54 -4.94
N ILE A 13 13.52 -19.68 -3.93
CA ILE A 13 14.62 -18.71 -3.90
C ILE A 13 15.97 -19.45 -3.94
N ARG A 14 16.13 -20.48 -3.13
CA ARG A 14 17.36 -21.28 -3.08
C ARG A 14 17.65 -21.98 -4.41
N LEU A 15 16.62 -22.60 -4.99
CA LEU A 15 16.72 -23.28 -6.29
C LEU A 15 17.13 -22.31 -7.40
N HIS A 16 16.48 -21.17 -7.50
CA HIS A 16 16.80 -20.15 -8.50
C HIS A 16 18.25 -19.66 -8.37
N ARG A 17 18.71 -19.37 -7.16
CA ARG A 17 20.10 -18.95 -6.90
C ARG A 17 21.12 -20.02 -7.29
N ASN A 18 20.80 -21.29 -7.05
CA ASN A 18 21.70 -22.42 -7.37
C ASN A 18 21.78 -22.68 -8.88
N LEU A 19 20.67 -22.50 -9.58
CA LEU A 19 20.62 -22.75 -11.03
C LEU A 19 21.22 -21.61 -11.86
N GLY A 20 21.16 -20.38 -11.39
CA GLY A 20 21.68 -19.20 -12.09
C GLY A 20 21.03 -18.91 -13.45
N VAL A 21 19.81 -19.41 -13.67
CA VAL A 21 19.07 -19.25 -14.92
C VAL A 21 18.03 -18.14 -14.83
N THR A 22 17.76 -17.45 -15.92
CA THR A 22 16.65 -16.51 -15.98
C THR A 22 15.33 -17.25 -15.87
N THR A 23 14.50 -16.87 -14.92
CA THR A 23 13.21 -17.51 -14.65
C THR A 23 12.09 -16.47 -14.71
N ILE A 24 11.00 -16.81 -15.37
CA ILE A 24 9.76 -16.02 -15.34
C ILE A 24 8.78 -16.75 -14.43
N TYR A 25 8.32 -16.05 -13.39
CA TYR A 25 7.34 -16.57 -12.45
C TYR A 25 6.07 -15.73 -12.52
N VAL A 26 4.93 -16.37 -12.74
CA VAL A 26 3.62 -15.70 -12.80
C VAL A 26 2.83 -16.03 -11.55
N THR A 27 2.38 -15.02 -10.85
CA THR A 27 1.60 -15.17 -9.61
C THR A 27 0.57 -14.06 -9.48
N HIS A 28 -0.47 -14.33 -8.72
CA HIS A 28 -1.41 -13.33 -8.22
C HIS A 28 -1.17 -13.01 -6.73
N ASP A 29 -0.23 -13.69 -6.09
CA ASP A 29 0.14 -13.45 -4.69
C ASP A 29 1.20 -12.33 -4.63
N GLN A 30 0.84 -11.21 -4.02
CA GLN A 30 1.72 -10.04 -3.90
C GLN A 30 2.97 -10.33 -3.05
N VAL A 31 2.85 -11.20 -2.04
CA VAL A 31 3.99 -11.55 -1.19
C VAL A 31 5.00 -12.38 -1.98
N GLU A 32 4.53 -13.28 -2.83
CA GLU A 32 5.41 -14.02 -3.75
C GLU A 32 6.08 -13.07 -4.74
N ALA A 33 5.32 -12.19 -5.38
CA ALA A 33 5.85 -11.22 -6.34
C ALA A 33 6.93 -10.32 -5.72
N MET A 34 6.72 -9.86 -4.49
CA MET A 34 7.67 -8.99 -3.77
C MET A 34 8.91 -9.72 -3.26
N THR A 35 8.83 -11.03 -3.04
CA THR A 35 9.91 -11.79 -2.36
C THR A 35 10.71 -12.68 -3.30
N LEU A 36 10.12 -13.19 -4.39
CA LEU A 36 10.78 -14.12 -5.31
C LEU A 36 11.52 -13.39 -6.44
N GLY A 37 10.99 -12.27 -6.93
CA GLY A 37 11.50 -11.61 -8.12
C GLY A 37 12.57 -10.56 -7.82
N GLU A 38 13.63 -10.51 -8.63
CA GLU A 38 14.55 -9.36 -8.68
C GLU A 38 13.91 -8.20 -9.44
N ARG A 39 13.03 -8.50 -10.39
CA ARG A 39 12.24 -7.55 -11.15
C ARG A 39 10.78 -7.97 -11.14
N LEU A 40 9.90 -7.00 -11.01
CA LEU A 40 8.46 -7.18 -10.96
C LEU A 40 7.81 -6.46 -12.15
N MET A 41 6.93 -7.17 -12.83
CA MET A 41 6.07 -6.62 -13.88
C MET A 41 4.63 -6.66 -13.41
N VAL A 42 4.02 -5.49 -13.22
CA VAL A 42 2.59 -5.38 -12.93
C VAL A 42 1.85 -5.28 -14.25
N MET A 43 0.87 -6.15 -14.44
CA MET A 43 0.06 -6.21 -15.67
C MET A 43 -1.41 -5.95 -15.37
N ASN A 44 -2.07 -5.27 -16.30
CA ASN A 44 -3.50 -5.02 -16.26
C ASN A 44 -4.10 -5.12 -17.66
N ALA A 45 -5.11 -5.93 -17.85
CA ALA A 45 -5.79 -6.12 -19.14
C ALA A 45 -4.82 -6.32 -20.33
N GLY A 46 -3.77 -7.13 -20.14
CA GLY A 46 -2.78 -7.44 -21.17
C GLY A 46 -1.73 -6.34 -21.41
N ARG A 47 -1.74 -5.26 -20.62
CA ARG A 47 -0.77 -4.15 -20.72
C ARG A 47 0.15 -4.15 -19.50
N VAL A 48 1.39 -3.72 -19.73
CA VAL A 48 2.34 -3.50 -18.64
C VAL A 48 2.07 -2.13 -18.01
N GLU A 49 1.69 -2.11 -16.74
CA GLU A 49 1.45 -0.89 -15.97
C GLU A 49 2.75 -0.33 -15.38
N GLN A 50 3.60 -1.23 -14.89
CA GLN A 50 4.91 -0.86 -14.35
C GLN A 50 5.86 -2.05 -14.38
N PHE A 51 7.15 -1.76 -14.61
CA PHE A 51 8.23 -2.73 -14.51
C PHE A 51 9.39 -2.11 -13.73
N GLY A 52 9.87 -2.81 -12.69
CA GLY A 52 10.94 -2.31 -11.82
C GLY A 52 11.34 -3.34 -10.78
N THR A 53 12.18 -2.96 -9.82
CA THR A 53 12.39 -3.78 -8.63
C THR A 53 11.12 -3.79 -7.78
N PRO A 54 10.89 -4.83 -6.96
CA PRO A 54 9.74 -4.86 -6.06
C PRO A 54 9.63 -3.61 -5.20
N GLN A 55 10.76 -3.12 -4.67
CA GLN A 55 10.80 -1.92 -3.85
C GLN A 55 10.39 -0.66 -4.64
N GLU A 56 10.89 -0.48 -5.88
CA GLU A 56 10.49 0.65 -6.73
C GLU A 56 9.00 0.63 -7.03
N VAL A 57 8.46 -0.53 -7.41
CA VAL A 57 7.02 -0.68 -7.70
C VAL A 57 6.16 -0.36 -6.48
N TYR A 58 6.59 -0.78 -5.29
CA TYR A 58 5.88 -0.50 -4.04
C TYR A 58 6.02 0.96 -3.61
N SER A 59 7.26 1.50 -3.59
CA SER A 59 7.53 2.84 -3.06
C SER A 59 7.23 3.97 -4.04
N ARG A 60 7.25 3.70 -5.36
CA ARG A 60 6.98 4.68 -6.41
C ARG A 60 6.03 4.12 -7.48
N PRO A 61 4.77 3.82 -7.12
CA PRO A 61 3.81 3.31 -8.09
C PRO A 61 3.59 4.32 -9.22
N ALA A 62 3.60 3.84 -10.46
CA ALA A 62 3.49 4.68 -11.65
C ALA A 62 2.06 5.18 -11.91
N SER A 63 1.07 4.52 -11.33
CA SER A 63 -0.34 4.86 -11.55
C SER A 63 -1.20 4.54 -10.32
N LEU A 64 -2.43 5.09 -10.30
CA LEU A 64 -3.47 4.75 -9.33
C LEU A 64 -3.74 3.24 -9.29
N PHE A 65 -3.68 2.59 -10.47
CA PHE A 65 -3.86 1.14 -10.54
C PHE A 65 -2.77 0.41 -9.76
N VAL A 66 -1.51 0.70 -10.00
CA VAL A 66 -0.38 0.06 -9.30
C VAL A 66 -0.42 0.37 -7.81
N ALA A 67 -0.72 1.62 -7.43
CA ALA A 67 -0.82 2.05 -6.04
C ALA A 67 -1.92 1.29 -5.27
N GLY A 68 -3.08 1.11 -5.91
CA GLY A 68 -4.21 0.38 -5.33
C GLY A 68 -4.08 -1.14 -5.44
N PHE A 69 -3.29 -1.64 -6.39
CA PHE A 69 -3.07 -3.08 -6.55
C PHE A 69 -1.99 -3.61 -5.59
N MET A 70 -0.91 -2.83 -5.37
CA MET A 70 0.24 -3.26 -4.57
C MET A 70 0.09 -2.84 -3.11
N GLY A 71 0.19 -3.82 -2.22
CA GLY A 71 0.10 -3.67 -0.76
C GLY A 71 -1.15 -4.30 -0.17
N SER A 72 -1.05 -4.73 1.09
CA SER A 72 -2.16 -5.29 1.87
C SER A 72 -2.11 -4.72 3.29
N PRO A 73 -2.95 -3.72 3.59
CA PRO A 73 -3.92 -3.04 2.72
C PRO A 73 -3.27 -2.25 1.58
N PRO A 74 -4.06 -1.92 0.52
CA PRO A 74 -3.57 -1.06 -0.55
C PRO A 74 -3.33 0.39 -0.09
N MET A 75 -2.73 1.21 -0.96
CA MET A 75 -2.54 2.64 -0.71
C MET A 75 -3.89 3.35 -0.54
N ASN A 76 -4.01 4.20 0.47
CA ASN A 76 -5.13 5.13 0.57
C ASN A 76 -5.07 6.12 -0.60
N LEU A 77 -6.12 6.20 -1.39
CA LEU A 77 -6.23 7.09 -2.54
C LEU A 77 -7.37 8.08 -2.29
N LEU A 78 -7.00 9.31 -1.90
CA LEU A 78 -7.94 10.35 -1.48
C LEU A 78 -8.13 11.38 -2.60
N ARG A 79 -9.39 11.64 -2.95
CA ARG A 79 -9.78 12.59 -4.01
C ARG A 79 -10.32 13.90 -3.47
N HIS A 80 -10.81 13.90 -2.23
CA HIS A 80 -11.53 15.03 -1.60
C HIS A 80 -10.95 15.39 -0.23
N ALA A 81 -9.71 14.98 0.08
CA ALA A 81 -9.10 15.37 1.35
C ALA A 81 -8.96 16.89 1.46
N PRO A 82 -9.22 17.48 2.65
CA PRO A 82 -9.11 18.91 2.86
C PRO A 82 -7.73 19.45 2.47
N GLY A 83 -7.71 20.55 1.69
CA GLY A 83 -6.48 21.17 1.20
C GLY A 83 -5.89 20.51 -0.06
N LEU A 84 -6.57 19.53 -0.65
CA LEU A 84 -6.13 18.86 -1.86
C LEU A 84 -6.29 19.78 -3.09
N PRO A 85 -5.25 19.95 -3.92
CA PRO A 85 -5.39 20.67 -5.19
C PRO A 85 -6.37 19.95 -6.14
N GLY A 86 -7.24 20.70 -6.82
CA GLY A 86 -8.16 20.12 -7.79
C GLY A 86 -7.44 19.35 -8.90
N GLY A 87 -8.09 18.28 -9.40
CA GLY A 87 -7.53 17.44 -10.48
C GLY A 87 -6.42 16.49 -10.04
N ARG A 88 -6.16 16.37 -8.74
CA ARG A 88 -5.16 15.45 -8.18
C ARG A 88 -5.79 14.43 -7.24
N VAL A 89 -5.13 13.29 -7.12
CA VAL A 89 -5.42 12.25 -6.13
C VAL A 89 -4.20 12.12 -5.22
N LEU A 90 -4.45 12.15 -3.93
CA LEU A 90 -3.42 11.97 -2.92
C LEU A 90 -3.31 10.47 -2.58
N GLY A 91 -2.11 9.91 -2.67
CA GLY A 91 -1.81 8.54 -2.25
C GLY A 91 -0.96 8.50 -0.99
N ILE A 92 -1.38 7.71 -0.01
CA ILE A 92 -0.61 7.49 1.23
C ILE A 92 -0.72 6.02 1.63
N ARG A 93 0.41 5.37 1.89
CA ARG A 93 0.42 4.00 2.42
C ARG A 93 -0.14 3.97 3.84
N PRO A 94 -0.87 2.89 4.23
CA PRO A 94 -1.43 2.75 5.58
C PRO A 94 -0.41 2.90 6.70
N GLU A 95 0.81 2.40 6.51
CA GLU A 95 1.92 2.49 7.46
C GLU A 95 2.54 3.89 7.59
N HIS A 96 2.21 4.79 6.68
CA HIS A 96 2.70 6.18 6.69
C HIS A 96 1.68 7.18 7.23
N LEU A 97 0.46 6.72 7.55
CA LEU A 97 -0.53 7.51 8.29
C LEU A 97 -0.34 7.31 9.79
N CYS A 98 -0.23 8.40 10.53
CA CYS A 98 -0.06 8.39 11.97
C CYS A 98 -1.21 9.13 12.66
N LEU A 99 -1.58 8.68 13.85
CA LEU A 99 -2.43 9.46 14.76
C LEU A 99 -1.63 10.68 15.22
N ALA A 100 -2.25 11.86 15.20
CA ALA A 100 -1.59 13.12 15.51
C ALA A 100 -2.50 14.05 16.33
N PRO A 101 -1.95 15.05 17.02
CA PRO A 101 -2.75 16.07 17.72
C PRO A 101 -3.52 16.99 16.77
N SER A 102 -3.08 17.11 15.51
CA SER A 102 -3.66 17.94 14.47
C SER A 102 -3.58 17.23 13.13
N GLY A 103 -4.19 17.80 12.09
CA GLY A 103 -4.21 17.21 10.74
C GLY A 103 -5.64 16.95 10.27
N TRP A 104 -5.85 15.92 9.48
CA TRP A 104 -7.20 15.58 9.00
C TRP A 104 -8.02 14.93 10.11
N ALA A 105 -9.20 15.53 10.37
CA ALA A 105 -10.16 14.97 11.32
C ALA A 105 -10.85 13.75 10.68
N VAL A 106 -10.67 12.58 11.28
CA VAL A 106 -11.23 11.31 10.83
C VAL A 106 -12.08 10.67 11.91
N ARG A 107 -13.14 9.98 11.51
CA ARG A 107 -13.96 9.17 12.43
C ARG A 107 -13.57 7.71 12.31
N ILE A 108 -13.23 7.09 13.44
CA ILE A 108 -12.86 5.68 13.48
C ILE A 108 -14.09 4.81 13.23
N ALA A 109 -14.00 3.93 12.23
CA ALA A 109 -15.10 3.05 11.83
C ALA A 109 -14.95 1.64 12.42
N THR A 110 -13.78 1.02 12.24
CA THR A 110 -13.52 -0.36 12.67
C THR A 110 -12.03 -0.55 12.94
N ILE A 111 -11.70 -1.50 13.83
CA ILE A 111 -10.32 -1.87 14.15
C ILE A 111 -10.18 -3.38 14.00
N GLU A 112 -9.20 -3.81 13.21
CA GLU A 112 -8.83 -5.21 13.04
C GLU A 112 -7.49 -5.47 13.74
N LEU A 113 -7.47 -6.45 14.65
CA LEU A 113 -6.26 -6.87 15.35
C LEU A 113 -5.65 -8.06 14.64
N LEU A 114 -4.45 -7.89 14.09
CA LEU A 114 -3.74 -8.90 13.31
C LEU A 114 -2.53 -9.49 14.04
N GLY A 115 -2.54 -9.46 15.36
CA GLY A 115 -1.47 -9.95 16.20
C GLY A 115 -0.39 -8.89 16.45
N ALA A 116 0.62 -8.77 15.60
CA ALA A 116 1.71 -7.78 15.75
C ALA A 116 1.32 -6.37 15.29
N GLU A 117 0.25 -6.24 14.55
CA GLU A 117 -0.25 -4.97 14.00
C GLU A 117 -1.76 -4.87 14.11
N GLN A 118 -2.26 -3.67 13.97
CA GLN A 118 -3.68 -3.36 13.91
C GLN A 118 -3.98 -2.46 12.71
N LEU A 119 -5.09 -2.75 12.02
CA LEU A 119 -5.61 -1.91 10.96
C LEU A 119 -6.76 -1.09 11.50
N VAL A 120 -6.60 0.23 11.45
CA VAL A 120 -7.62 1.18 11.90
C VAL A 120 -8.29 1.75 10.65
N HIS A 121 -9.53 1.33 10.42
CA HIS A 121 -10.37 1.86 9.36
C HIS A 121 -11.04 3.14 9.83
N ALA A 122 -10.89 4.20 9.07
CA ALA A 122 -11.46 5.50 9.40
C ALA A 122 -12.12 6.15 8.18
N ARG A 123 -12.96 7.14 8.45
CA ARG A 123 -13.60 7.96 7.44
C ARG A 123 -13.14 9.41 7.54
N LEU A 124 -12.67 9.92 6.40
CA LEU A 124 -12.37 11.32 6.19
C LEU A 124 -13.48 11.89 5.30
N GLN A 125 -14.47 12.56 5.90
CA GLN A 125 -15.69 12.95 5.18
C GLN A 125 -16.36 11.70 4.56
N ASP A 126 -16.52 11.67 3.23
CA ASP A 126 -17.12 10.55 2.50
C ASP A 126 -16.10 9.49 2.04
N GLU A 127 -14.81 9.73 2.24
CA GLU A 127 -13.74 8.81 1.84
C GLU A 127 -13.32 7.89 2.98
N SER A 128 -12.99 6.65 2.63
CA SER A 128 -12.45 5.67 3.58
C SER A 128 -10.93 5.67 3.50
N LEU A 129 -10.29 5.53 4.65
CA LEU A 129 -8.85 5.33 4.75
C LEU A 129 -8.50 4.29 5.82
N VAL A 130 -7.32 3.73 5.72
CA VAL A 130 -6.79 2.73 6.64
C VAL A 130 -5.44 3.20 7.16
N LEU A 131 -5.26 3.14 8.48
CA LEU A 131 -3.96 3.25 9.12
C LEU A 131 -3.48 1.86 9.51
N ARG A 132 -2.17 1.64 9.41
CA ARG A 132 -1.51 0.47 9.98
C ARG A 132 -0.69 0.92 11.17
N LEU A 133 -1.06 0.46 12.36
CA LEU A 133 -0.41 0.78 13.62
C LEU A 133 0.23 -0.48 14.21
N SER A 134 1.29 -0.33 15.01
CA SER A 134 1.80 -1.42 15.83
C SER A 134 0.74 -1.84 16.87
N ALA A 135 0.67 -3.13 17.20
CA ALA A 135 -0.21 -3.62 18.26
C ALA A 135 0.11 -3.02 19.65
N ASP A 136 1.34 -2.54 19.85
CA ASP A 136 1.76 -1.87 21.10
C ASP A 136 1.25 -0.42 21.23
N GLN A 137 0.78 0.16 20.11
CA GLN A 137 0.19 1.50 20.17
C GLN A 137 -1.25 1.41 20.65
N PRO A 138 -1.69 2.36 21.53
CA PRO A 138 -3.07 2.39 21.94
C PRO A 138 -3.98 2.65 20.74
N ALA A 139 -4.94 1.75 20.52
CA ALA A 139 -5.96 1.92 19.50
C ALA A 139 -6.93 3.02 19.91
N PRO A 140 -7.38 3.88 18.99
CA PRO A 140 -8.48 4.79 19.26
C PRO A 140 -9.79 3.99 19.43
N GLU A 141 -10.76 4.55 20.16
CA GLU A 141 -12.07 3.92 20.30
C GLU A 141 -12.87 3.99 18.99
N MET A 142 -13.69 2.96 18.71
CA MET A 142 -14.64 3.02 17.62
C MET A 142 -15.61 4.19 17.77
N GLY A 143 -15.87 4.91 16.68
CA GLY A 143 -16.69 6.10 16.66
C GLY A 143 -15.98 7.38 17.11
N ALA A 144 -14.79 7.28 17.70
CA ALA A 144 -14.01 8.45 18.13
C ALA A 144 -13.62 9.34 16.94
N LEU A 145 -13.53 10.63 17.20
CA LEU A 145 -12.94 11.61 16.28
C LEU A 145 -11.47 11.76 16.65
N CYS A 146 -10.61 11.45 15.69
CA CYS A 146 -9.16 11.56 15.82
C CYS A 146 -8.59 12.43 14.70
N HIS A 147 -7.34 12.83 14.83
CA HIS A 147 -6.62 13.48 13.76
C HIS A 147 -5.52 12.55 13.24
N VAL A 148 -5.29 12.61 11.93
CA VAL A 148 -4.24 11.85 11.26
C VAL A 148 -3.42 12.76 10.37
N GLU A 149 -2.14 12.43 10.27
CA GLU A 149 -1.20 13.13 9.40
C GLU A 149 -0.28 12.14 8.68
N ALA A 150 0.33 12.59 7.60
CA ALA A 150 1.41 11.89 6.91
C ALA A 150 2.57 12.86 6.66
N ALA A 151 3.78 12.37 6.84
CA ALA A 151 4.96 13.17 6.52
C ALA A 151 5.03 13.42 5.00
N PRO A 152 5.40 14.63 4.54
CA PRO A 152 5.36 15.02 3.13
C PRO A 152 6.12 14.07 2.19
N GLN A 153 7.23 13.48 2.65
CA GLN A 153 8.04 12.53 1.87
C GLN A 153 7.32 11.21 1.57
N HIS A 154 6.22 10.90 2.25
CA HIS A 154 5.42 9.68 2.07
C HIS A 154 4.14 9.92 1.28
N VAL A 155 3.95 11.16 0.82
CA VAL A 155 2.80 11.54 0.02
C VAL A 155 3.10 11.30 -1.46
N HIS A 156 2.16 10.67 -2.14
CA HIS A 156 2.20 10.43 -3.58
C HIS A 156 1.11 11.22 -4.27
N TRP A 157 1.42 11.77 -5.43
CA TRP A 157 0.47 12.52 -6.23
C TRP A 157 0.17 11.82 -7.53
N PHE A 158 -1.11 11.80 -7.90
CA PHE A 158 -1.57 11.25 -9.17
C PHE A 158 -2.51 12.24 -9.85
N ASP A 159 -2.49 12.27 -11.17
CA ASP A 159 -3.46 13.00 -11.96
C ASP A 159 -4.82 12.29 -11.92
N ALA A 160 -5.88 13.02 -11.59
CA ALA A 160 -7.19 12.43 -11.40
C ALA A 160 -7.83 11.91 -12.70
N ASN A 161 -7.43 12.45 -13.86
CA ASN A 161 -7.99 12.10 -15.17
C ASN A 161 -7.23 10.93 -15.80
N THR A 162 -5.90 11.00 -15.80
CA THR A 162 -5.05 9.97 -16.43
C THR A 162 -4.73 8.81 -15.49
N GLY A 163 -4.83 9.03 -14.18
CA GLY A 163 -4.41 8.08 -13.15
C GLY A 163 -2.89 7.92 -13.03
N LEU A 164 -2.10 8.67 -13.78
CA LEU A 164 -0.64 8.57 -13.76
C LEU A 164 -0.05 9.36 -12.58
N ARG A 165 1.11 8.89 -12.12
CA ARG A 165 1.89 9.58 -11.10
C ARG A 165 2.32 10.96 -11.58
N ILE A 166 2.23 11.94 -10.71
CA ILE A 166 2.79 13.28 -10.87
C ILE A 166 4.04 13.33 -9.98
N ASP A 167 5.21 13.54 -10.55
CA ASP A 167 6.39 13.87 -9.78
C ASP A 167 6.25 15.27 -9.20
N ALA A 168 6.59 15.40 -7.91
CA ALA A 168 6.48 16.67 -7.17
C ALA A 168 7.60 17.62 -7.53
#